data_5340d4aefe67e0b955c7fa20bafde694
#
_entry.id   5340d4aefe67e0b955c7fa20bafde694
#
_cell.length_a   1.000
_cell.length_b   1.000
_cell.length_c   1.000
_cell.angle_alpha   90.00
_cell.angle_beta   90.00
_cell.angle_gamma   90.00
#
_symmetry.space_group_name_H-M   'P 1'
#
loop_
_entity.id
_entity.type
_entity.pdbx_description
1 polymer ?
#
loop_
_entity_poly.entity_id
_entity_poly.type
_entity_poly.pdbx_seq_one_letter_code
_entity_poly.pdbx_strand_id
1 'polypeptide(L)'
;MLALLGALREEITGLQRHMVLEEASMQEDCRVFRGRYKNKAIVLVQTGIGKERAETATKFILEHYPVTTMISLGFAGALTEGLKIGDIILCSTIYCGNGQINRGPWQESLRSDTSLVSLASQGRGVTTAGLYRGSSVTVAEPASSSKAKQDLSKAFPAEVVDMESYWIARIASTRHIPFIAIRAISDTMQDSLLSFDQILDSSGKWCWNKAIPHFVSHPQHLIKLFTIYKNAQQARRSLTTAIDRLLAKL
;
A
#
# COMPACT_ATOMS: atom_id res chain seq x y z
N MET A 1 3.44 -2.81 -21.05
CA MET A 1 3.78 -1.71 -20.10
C MET A 1 3.54 -2.19 -18.68
N LEU A 2 4.38 -1.82 -17.71
CA LEU A 2 4.15 -2.15 -16.30
C LEU A 2 3.32 -1.06 -15.62
N ALA A 3 2.28 -1.44 -14.89
CA ALA A 3 1.49 -0.53 -14.07
C ALA A 3 1.88 -0.68 -12.58
N LEU A 4 2.23 0.43 -11.94
CA LEU A 4 2.58 0.51 -10.52
C LEU A 4 1.56 1.41 -9.83
N LEU A 5 0.78 0.87 -8.90
CA LEU A 5 -0.30 1.58 -8.23
C LEU A 5 -0.01 1.69 -6.73
N GLY A 6 -0.01 2.92 -6.22
CA GLY A 6 0.07 3.23 -4.79
C GLY A 6 -1.02 4.23 -4.41
N ALA A 7 -1.53 4.17 -3.19
CA ALA A 7 -2.61 5.03 -2.73
C ALA A 7 -2.12 6.44 -2.40
N LEU A 8 -0.99 6.54 -1.72
CA LEU A 8 -0.46 7.78 -1.19
C LEU A 8 0.70 8.31 -2.04
N ARG A 9 0.88 9.63 -2.01
CA ARG A 9 2.03 10.27 -2.63
C ARG A 9 3.35 9.75 -2.06
N GLU A 10 3.40 9.51 -0.77
CA GLU A 10 4.57 9.02 -0.04
C GLU A 10 5.02 7.64 -0.54
N GLU A 11 4.10 6.80 -0.95
CA GLU A 11 4.39 5.45 -1.45
C GLU A 11 5.06 5.47 -2.82
N ILE A 12 4.65 6.39 -3.70
CA ILE A 12 5.12 6.46 -5.09
C ILE A 12 6.29 7.41 -5.30
N THR A 13 6.50 8.40 -4.43
CA THR A 13 7.49 9.49 -4.64
C THR A 13 8.91 8.95 -4.80
N GLY A 14 9.27 7.87 -4.11
CA GLY A 14 10.60 7.26 -4.26
C GLY A 14 10.85 6.77 -5.68
N LEU A 15 9.88 6.11 -6.28
CA LEU A 15 9.95 5.63 -7.67
C LEU A 15 9.86 6.79 -8.66
N GLN A 16 8.94 7.72 -8.45
CA GLN A 16 8.74 8.88 -9.31
C GLN A 16 10.04 9.69 -9.52
N ARG A 17 10.85 9.83 -8.47
CA ARG A 17 12.13 10.56 -8.55
C ARG A 17 13.18 9.89 -9.45
N HIS A 18 13.08 8.60 -9.65
CA HIS A 18 14.03 7.81 -10.44
C HIS A 18 13.52 7.47 -11.85
N MET A 19 12.28 7.87 -12.18
CA MET A 19 11.75 7.67 -13.52
C MET A 19 12.06 8.86 -14.43
N VAL A 20 12.26 8.57 -15.70
CA VAL A 20 12.26 9.58 -16.76
C VAL A 20 10.80 9.82 -17.12
N LEU A 21 10.27 10.95 -16.65
CA LEU A 21 8.86 11.33 -16.83
C LEU A 21 8.64 11.81 -18.27
N GLU A 22 7.65 11.23 -18.95
CA GLU A 22 7.20 11.64 -20.29
C GLU A 22 5.90 12.46 -20.19
N GLU A 23 5.00 12.07 -19.30
CA GLU A 23 3.69 12.70 -19.14
C GLU A 23 3.23 12.62 -17.69
N ALA A 24 2.58 13.69 -17.21
CA ALA A 24 1.89 13.70 -15.92
C ALA A 24 0.50 14.31 -16.11
N SER A 25 -0.51 13.62 -15.65
CA SER A 25 -1.91 14.05 -15.78
C SER A 25 -2.70 13.74 -14.51
N MET A 26 -3.82 14.46 -14.35
CA MET A 26 -4.84 14.18 -13.34
C MET A 26 -6.04 13.59 -14.08
N GLN A 27 -6.44 12.40 -13.71
CA GLN A 27 -7.52 11.68 -14.37
C GLN A 27 -8.42 11.03 -13.31
N GLU A 28 -9.72 11.32 -13.33
CA GLU A 28 -10.71 10.70 -12.44
C GLU A 28 -10.27 10.61 -10.97
N ASP A 29 -9.78 11.72 -10.41
CA ASP A 29 -9.25 11.83 -9.04
C ASP A 29 -7.94 11.06 -8.77
N CYS A 30 -7.33 10.40 -9.75
CA CYS A 30 -6.02 9.80 -9.62
C CYS A 30 -4.95 10.61 -10.38
N ARG A 31 -3.69 10.54 -9.89
CA ARG A 31 -2.54 11.13 -10.59
C ARG A 31 -1.82 10.04 -11.36
N VAL A 32 -1.64 10.26 -12.65
CA VAL A 32 -1.00 9.32 -13.56
C VAL A 32 0.32 9.92 -14.06
N PHE A 33 1.39 9.13 -13.96
CA PHE A 33 2.72 9.48 -14.41
C PHE A 33 3.18 8.41 -15.40
N ARG A 34 3.24 8.74 -16.71
CA ARG A 34 3.75 7.86 -17.74
C ARG A 34 5.21 8.20 -18.02
N GLY A 35 6.03 7.17 -18.23
CA GLY A 35 7.44 7.38 -18.53
C GLY A 35 8.23 6.08 -18.52
N ARG A 36 9.53 6.19 -18.26
CA ARG A 36 10.47 5.08 -18.26
C ARG A 36 11.19 4.96 -16.91
N TYR A 37 11.32 3.74 -16.44
CA TYR A 37 12.11 3.40 -15.27
C TYR A 37 13.10 2.29 -15.64
N LYS A 38 14.41 2.54 -15.54
CA LYS A 38 15.44 1.61 -16.02
C LYS A 38 15.15 1.06 -17.43
N ASN A 39 14.83 1.95 -18.35
CA ASN A 39 14.47 1.65 -19.75
C ASN A 39 13.16 0.85 -19.95
N LYS A 40 12.41 0.54 -18.91
CA LYS A 40 11.09 -0.10 -19.00
C LYS A 40 9.97 0.96 -19.08
N ALA A 41 9.04 0.77 -19.99
CA ALA A 41 7.85 1.63 -20.06
C ALA A 41 6.95 1.33 -18.85
N ILE A 42 6.69 2.35 -18.04
CA ILE A 42 5.84 2.26 -16.86
C ILE A 42 4.74 3.31 -16.86
N VAL A 43 3.65 2.98 -16.22
CA VAL A 43 2.66 3.92 -15.72
C VAL A 43 2.61 3.80 -14.20
N LEU A 44 2.96 4.90 -13.51
CA LEU A 44 2.94 5.01 -12.06
C LEU A 44 1.71 5.82 -11.66
N VAL A 45 0.92 5.31 -10.73
CA VAL A 45 -0.39 5.86 -10.39
C VAL A 45 -0.49 6.11 -8.90
N GLN A 46 -0.92 7.32 -8.54
CA GLN A 46 -1.43 7.62 -7.21
C GLN A 46 -2.96 7.47 -7.26
N THR A 47 -3.46 6.37 -6.72
CA THR A 47 -4.89 6.03 -6.80
C THR A 47 -5.76 6.83 -5.82
N GLY A 48 -5.20 7.26 -4.69
CA GLY A 48 -5.94 7.67 -3.50
C GLY A 48 -6.35 6.46 -2.65
N ILE A 49 -6.84 6.73 -1.44
CA ILE A 49 -7.13 5.72 -0.42
C ILE A 49 -8.52 5.10 -0.65
N GLY A 50 -8.61 3.78 -0.45
CA GLY A 50 -9.84 3.02 -0.34
C GLY A 50 -10.35 2.42 -1.64
N LYS A 51 -11.43 1.63 -1.50
CA LYS A 51 -11.99 0.78 -2.55
C LYS A 51 -12.30 1.54 -3.85
N GLU A 52 -13.16 2.55 -3.76
CA GLU A 52 -13.69 3.23 -4.94
C GLU A 52 -12.58 3.83 -5.80
N ARG A 53 -11.63 4.52 -5.16
CA ARG A 53 -10.50 5.16 -5.83
C ARG A 53 -9.55 4.14 -6.44
N ALA A 54 -9.25 3.05 -5.71
CA ALA A 54 -8.40 1.98 -6.21
C ALA A 54 -9.04 1.29 -7.44
N GLU A 55 -10.35 1.02 -7.41
CA GLU A 55 -11.06 0.41 -8.52
C GLU A 55 -11.14 1.33 -9.74
N THR A 56 -11.51 2.60 -9.54
CA THR A 56 -11.63 3.59 -10.62
C THR A 56 -10.28 3.80 -11.31
N ALA A 57 -9.22 4.04 -10.54
CA ALA A 57 -7.89 4.20 -11.09
C ALA A 57 -7.41 2.96 -11.85
N THR A 58 -7.67 1.75 -11.31
CA THR A 58 -7.26 0.51 -11.95
C THR A 58 -7.98 0.29 -13.28
N LYS A 59 -9.30 0.51 -13.34
CA LYS A 59 -10.10 0.42 -14.58
C LYS A 59 -9.58 1.40 -15.61
N PHE A 60 -9.43 2.68 -15.23
CA PHE A 60 -8.91 3.71 -16.10
C PHE A 60 -7.58 3.31 -16.75
N ILE A 61 -6.62 2.83 -15.94
CA ILE A 61 -5.30 2.44 -16.45
C ILE A 61 -5.38 1.27 -17.42
N LEU A 62 -6.25 0.29 -17.18
CA LEU A 62 -6.41 -0.86 -18.07
C LEU A 62 -7.13 -0.53 -19.36
N GLU A 63 -7.94 0.52 -19.38
CA GLU A 63 -8.65 1.00 -20.58
C GLU A 63 -7.77 1.87 -21.47
N HIS A 64 -6.81 2.62 -20.88
CA HIS A 64 -6.04 3.63 -21.62
C HIS A 64 -4.58 3.23 -21.88
N TYR A 65 -4.06 2.19 -21.22
CA TYR A 65 -2.66 1.79 -21.36
C TYR A 65 -2.54 0.28 -21.64
N PRO A 66 -1.60 -0.15 -22.49
CA PRO A 66 -1.37 -1.58 -22.78
C PRO A 66 -0.63 -2.25 -21.62
N VAL A 67 -1.30 -2.40 -20.49
CA VAL A 67 -0.73 -3.00 -19.29
C VAL A 67 -0.57 -4.51 -19.45
N THR A 68 0.63 -5.00 -19.19
CA THR A 68 0.96 -6.43 -19.23
C THR A 68 1.27 -7.02 -17.86
N THR A 69 1.54 -6.19 -16.86
CA THR A 69 1.83 -6.60 -15.49
C THR A 69 1.44 -5.47 -14.55
N MET A 70 0.86 -5.83 -13.41
CA MET A 70 0.40 -4.85 -12.43
C MET A 70 1.03 -5.11 -11.06
N ILE A 71 1.53 -4.06 -10.43
CA ILE A 71 2.14 -4.09 -9.10
C ILE A 71 1.39 -3.11 -8.21
N SER A 72 0.66 -3.62 -7.20
CA SER A 72 0.15 -2.81 -6.11
C SER A 72 1.26 -2.64 -5.08
N LEU A 73 1.64 -1.42 -4.81
CA LEU A 73 2.66 -1.08 -3.84
C LEU A 73 2.10 -0.13 -2.78
N GLY A 74 2.52 -0.27 -1.53
CA GLY A 74 2.00 0.62 -0.49
C GLY A 74 2.49 0.28 0.91
N PHE A 75 2.00 1.06 1.86
CA PHE A 75 2.22 0.82 3.27
C PHE A 75 1.17 -0.16 3.81
N ALA A 76 1.49 -0.79 4.94
CA ALA A 76 0.57 -1.68 5.64
C ALA A 76 0.86 -1.70 7.13
N GLY A 77 -0.19 -1.94 7.93
CA GLY A 77 -0.08 -2.25 9.34
C GLY A 77 0.26 -3.73 9.55
N ALA A 78 1.17 -4.02 10.49
CA ALA A 78 1.50 -5.39 10.84
C ALA A 78 0.37 -6.04 11.67
N LEU A 79 0.02 -7.27 11.33
CA LEU A 79 -0.92 -8.15 12.06
C LEU A 79 -0.21 -9.28 12.79
N THR A 80 1.11 -9.39 12.64
CA THR A 80 1.94 -10.43 13.25
C THR A 80 3.03 -9.78 14.10
N GLU A 81 3.28 -10.34 15.27
CA GLU A 81 4.39 -9.91 16.11
C GLU A 81 5.74 -10.19 15.44
N GLY A 82 6.73 -9.36 15.74
CA GLY A 82 8.09 -9.49 15.21
C GLY A 82 8.34 -8.75 13.89
N LEU A 83 7.30 -8.35 13.13
CA LEU A 83 7.47 -7.48 11.99
C LEU A 83 7.85 -6.07 12.42
N LYS A 84 8.82 -5.48 11.73
CA LYS A 84 9.42 -4.17 12.05
C LYS A 84 9.09 -3.14 10.98
N ILE A 85 9.13 -1.89 11.36
CA ILE A 85 8.98 -0.77 10.43
C ILE A 85 9.97 -0.91 9.28
N GLY A 86 9.46 -0.82 8.06
CA GLY A 86 10.23 -0.97 6.85
C GLY A 86 10.41 -2.40 6.35
N ASP A 87 9.99 -3.43 7.09
CA ASP A 87 9.95 -4.80 6.56
C ASP A 87 9.01 -4.87 5.35
N ILE A 88 9.36 -5.72 4.39
CA ILE A 88 8.63 -5.87 3.13
C ILE A 88 7.90 -7.21 3.12
N ILE A 89 6.62 -7.16 2.83
CA ILE A 89 5.79 -8.35 2.64
C ILE A 89 5.41 -8.47 1.17
N LEU A 90 5.81 -9.59 0.56
CA LEU A 90 5.34 -10.02 -0.76
C LEU A 90 4.05 -10.80 -0.53
N CYS A 91 2.91 -10.18 -0.78
CA CYS A 91 1.60 -10.76 -0.50
C CYS A 91 1.27 -11.84 -1.53
N SER A 92 1.39 -13.10 -1.14
CA SER A 92 1.04 -14.24 -1.99
C SER A 92 -0.47 -14.47 -2.07
N THR A 93 -1.19 -14.17 -0.99
CA THR A 93 -2.65 -14.23 -0.89
C THR A 93 -3.18 -12.91 -0.34
N ILE A 94 -4.29 -12.45 -0.90
CA ILE A 94 -4.92 -11.19 -0.53
C ILE A 94 -6.37 -11.46 -0.17
N TYR A 95 -6.72 -11.27 1.09
CA TYR A 95 -8.07 -11.50 1.63
C TYR A 95 -8.91 -10.23 1.56
N CYS A 96 -10.22 -10.43 1.36
CA CYS A 96 -11.21 -9.35 1.44
C CYS A 96 -11.79 -9.27 2.86
N GLY A 97 -11.50 -8.19 3.58
CA GLY A 97 -11.97 -7.92 4.94
C GLY A 97 -13.23 -7.08 4.98
N ASN A 98 -14.24 -7.35 4.16
CA ASN A 98 -15.49 -6.58 4.07
C ASN A 98 -16.34 -6.68 5.34
N GLY A 99 -16.00 -5.95 6.42
CA GLY A 99 -16.91 -5.56 7.51
C GLY A 99 -17.63 -6.64 8.32
N GLN A 100 -17.53 -7.91 7.95
CA GLN A 100 -18.18 -9.03 8.65
C GLN A 100 -17.14 -10.05 9.11
N ILE A 101 -16.51 -9.76 10.23
CA ILE A 101 -15.60 -10.67 10.96
C ILE A 101 -16.28 -12.02 11.30
N ASN A 102 -17.62 -12.11 11.19
CA ASN A 102 -18.43 -13.23 11.62
C ASN A 102 -18.93 -14.19 10.52
N ARG A 103 -18.49 -14.05 9.28
CA ARG A 103 -18.86 -15.00 8.21
C ARG A 103 -17.74 -16.00 7.97
N GLY A 104 -17.79 -17.14 8.65
CA GLY A 104 -17.18 -18.45 8.34
C GLY A 104 -15.84 -18.53 7.56
N PRO A 105 -15.27 -19.73 7.37
CA PRO A 105 -13.91 -19.91 6.85
C PRO A 105 -13.72 -19.59 5.36
N TRP A 106 -14.73 -19.13 4.64
CA TRP A 106 -14.68 -18.86 3.20
C TRP A 106 -14.67 -17.38 2.90
N GLN A 107 -13.56 -16.75 3.22
CA GLN A 107 -13.31 -15.36 2.85
C GLN A 107 -12.88 -15.30 1.39
N GLU A 108 -13.44 -14.36 0.63
CA GLU A 108 -12.96 -14.09 -0.72
C GLU A 108 -11.47 -13.76 -0.66
N SER A 109 -10.69 -14.48 -1.42
CA SER A 109 -9.25 -14.23 -1.54
C SER A 109 -8.80 -14.34 -2.98
N LEU A 110 -7.72 -13.61 -3.28
CA LEU A 110 -7.06 -13.62 -4.57
C LEU A 110 -5.58 -13.96 -4.37
N ARG A 111 -4.95 -14.53 -5.39
CA ARG A 111 -3.53 -14.86 -5.34
C ARG A 111 -2.73 -13.95 -6.26
N SER A 112 -1.60 -13.50 -5.77
CA SER A 112 -0.57 -12.89 -6.61
C SER A 112 0.01 -13.92 -7.57
N ASP A 113 0.49 -13.44 -8.71
CA ASP A 113 1.22 -14.28 -9.67
C ASP A 113 2.46 -14.89 -9.03
N THR A 114 2.59 -16.21 -9.11
CA THR A 114 3.65 -16.95 -8.44
C THR A 114 5.04 -16.66 -9.01
N SER A 115 5.11 -16.35 -10.31
CA SER A 115 6.37 -15.99 -10.98
C SER A 115 6.85 -14.62 -10.50
N LEU A 116 5.94 -13.64 -10.36
CA LEU A 116 6.26 -12.33 -9.81
C LEU A 116 6.69 -12.41 -8.35
N VAL A 117 6.00 -13.20 -7.52
CA VAL A 117 6.39 -13.43 -6.12
C VAL A 117 7.75 -14.09 -6.04
N SER A 118 8.01 -15.10 -6.87
CA SER A 118 9.31 -15.77 -6.93
C SER A 118 10.41 -14.80 -7.33
N LEU A 119 10.19 -14.03 -8.37
CA LEU A 119 11.15 -13.05 -8.88
C LEU A 119 11.46 -11.95 -7.84
N ALA A 120 10.44 -11.44 -7.17
CA ALA A 120 10.59 -10.46 -6.10
C ALA A 120 11.37 -11.02 -4.90
N SER A 121 11.21 -12.32 -4.59
CA SER A 121 11.90 -13.00 -3.47
C SER A 121 13.39 -13.22 -3.70
N GLN A 122 13.87 -13.23 -4.95
CA GLN A 122 15.26 -13.47 -5.32
C GLN A 122 16.12 -12.23 -5.04
N GLY A 123 16.26 -11.80 -3.83
CA GLY A 123 17.01 -10.59 -3.53
C GLY A 123 17.51 -10.58 -2.09
N ARG A 124 18.50 -11.41 -1.75
CA ARG A 124 19.31 -11.19 -0.56
C ARG A 124 20.20 -9.98 -0.80
N GLY A 125 20.01 -8.89 -0.12
CA GLY A 125 20.88 -7.73 -0.26
C GLY A 125 20.61 -6.66 0.78
N VAL A 126 21.65 -6.24 1.43
CA VAL A 126 22.05 -4.96 2.04
C VAL A 126 20.93 -3.95 2.41
N THR A 127 19.83 -4.43 2.94
CA THR A 127 18.90 -3.58 3.68
C THR A 127 18.70 -4.20 5.05
N THR A 128 18.67 -3.37 6.09
CA THR A 128 18.33 -3.78 7.46
C THR A 128 16.89 -4.27 7.59
N ALA A 129 16.07 -4.06 6.56
CA ALA A 129 14.68 -4.48 6.49
C ALA A 129 14.56 -5.93 6.00
N GLY A 130 13.72 -6.72 6.66
CA GLY A 130 13.39 -8.08 6.25
C GLY A 130 12.55 -8.10 4.97
N LEU A 131 12.68 -9.18 4.20
CA LEU A 131 11.83 -9.49 3.05
C LEU A 131 11.14 -10.82 3.30
N TYR A 132 9.83 -10.82 3.38
CA TYR A 132 9.02 -11.97 3.73
C TYR A 132 7.97 -12.26 2.65
N ARG A 133 7.62 -13.53 2.51
CA ARG A 133 6.37 -13.92 1.83
C ARG A 133 5.29 -14.02 2.88
N GLY A 134 4.13 -13.46 2.57
CA GLY A 134 3.00 -13.47 3.48
C GLY A 134 1.69 -13.22 2.75
N SER A 135 0.69 -12.82 3.51
CA SER A 135 -0.65 -12.52 3.02
C SER A 135 -1.09 -11.15 3.54
N SER A 136 -1.99 -10.50 2.82
CA SER A 136 -2.64 -9.27 3.28
C SER A 136 -4.14 -9.45 3.44
N VAL A 137 -4.74 -8.67 4.32
CA VAL A 137 -6.18 -8.46 4.37
C VAL A 137 -6.47 -7.01 4.03
N THR A 138 -7.36 -6.79 3.05
CA THR A 138 -7.80 -5.45 2.64
C THR A 138 -9.11 -5.12 3.35
N VAL A 139 -9.12 -4.01 4.09
CA VAL A 139 -10.26 -3.52 4.88
C VAL A 139 -10.79 -2.19 4.36
N ALA A 140 -12.05 -1.86 4.69
CA ALA A 140 -12.66 -0.59 4.29
C ALA A 140 -12.17 0.59 5.13
N GLU A 141 -11.88 0.36 6.41
CA GLU A 141 -11.44 1.38 7.36
C GLU A 141 -10.06 1.01 7.93
N PRO A 142 -9.23 2.02 8.25
CA PRO A 142 -7.89 1.75 8.78
C PRO A 142 -7.95 1.03 10.13
N ALA A 143 -7.13 -0.01 10.30
CA ALA A 143 -6.94 -0.68 11.58
C ALA A 143 -6.10 0.19 12.52
N SER A 144 -6.71 1.25 13.05
CA SER A 144 -6.02 2.32 13.77
C SER A 144 -5.61 1.98 15.21
N SER A 145 -6.10 0.89 15.79
CA SER A 145 -5.76 0.46 17.15
C SER A 145 -5.12 -0.91 17.18
N SER A 146 -4.29 -1.16 18.19
CA SER A 146 -3.71 -2.49 18.44
C SER A 146 -4.80 -3.56 18.60
N LYS A 147 -5.93 -3.22 19.24
CA LYS A 147 -7.06 -4.15 19.37
C LYS A 147 -7.65 -4.51 18.00
N ALA A 148 -7.90 -3.53 17.12
CA ALA A 148 -8.42 -3.80 15.77
C ALA A 148 -7.48 -4.71 14.97
N LYS A 149 -6.17 -4.49 15.08
CA LYS A 149 -5.17 -5.37 14.46
C LYS A 149 -5.20 -6.78 15.03
N GLN A 150 -5.31 -6.93 16.35
CA GLN A 150 -5.44 -8.23 17.00
C GLN A 150 -6.72 -8.97 16.57
N ASP A 151 -7.83 -8.26 16.44
CA ASP A 151 -9.10 -8.85 16.01
C ASP A 151 -9.00 -9.32 14.55
N LEU A 152 -8.36 -8.53 13.68
CA LEU A 152 -8.07 -8.92 12.29
C LEU A 152 -7.12 -10.11 12.20
N SER A 153 -6.07 -10.16 13.01
CA SER A 153 -5.11 -11.29 13.01
C SER A 153 -5.73 -12.61 13.45
N LYS A 154 -6.77 -12.56 14.29
CA LYS A 154 -7.55 -13.76 14.67
C LYS A 154 -8.54 -14.18 13.59
N ALA A 155 -9.07 -13.21 12.84
CA ALA A 155 -10.09 -13.44 11.83
C ALA A 155 -9.52 -13.88 10.48
N PHE A 156 -8.29 -13.45 10.15
CA PHE A 156 -7.65 -13.69 8.85
C PHE A 156 -6.24 -14.26 9.01
N PRO A 157 -5.85 -15.27 8.22
CA PRO A 157 -4.47 -15.76 8.17
C PRO A 157 -3.62 -14.80 7.33
N ALA A 158 -3.46 -13.56 7.82
CA ALA A 158 -2.76 -12.50 7.13
C ALA A 158 -1.73 -11.86 8.05
N GLU A 159 -0.56 -11.54 7.49
CA GLU A 159 0.55 -10.89 8.19
C GLU A 159 0.40 -9.37 8.23
N VAL A 160 -0.37 -8.80 7.27
CA VAL A 160 -0.53 -7.35 7.14
C VAL A 160 -1.94 -6.95 6.75
N VAL A 161 -2.30 -5.70 7.07
CA VAL A 161 -3.57 -5.06 6.70
C VAL A 161 -3.31 -3.84 5.82
N ASP A 162 -4.10 -3.72 4.76
CA ASP A 162 -4.14 -2.55 3.86
C ASP A 162 -5.58 -2.18 3.48
N MET A 163 -5.75 -1.23 2.55
CA MET A 163 -7.08 -0.77 2.13
C MET A 163 -7.34 -0.94 0.63
N GLU A 164 -6.35 -1.32 -0.19
CA GLU A 164 -6.45 -1.28 -1.65
C GLU A 164 -6.09 -2.60 -2.37
N SER A 165 -5.22 -3.46 -1.81
CA SER A 165 -4.67 -4.63 -2.51
C SER A 165 -5.73 -5.50 -3.17
N TYR A 166 -6.78 -5.84 -2.44
CA TYR A 166 -7.83 -6.73 -2.94
C TYR A 166 -8.59 -6.13 -4.13
N TRP A 167 -8.89 -4.84 -4.06
CA TRP A 167 -9.66 -4.15 -5.10
C TRP A 167 -8.90 -4.06 -6.42
N ILE A 168 -7.60 -3.76 -6.35
CA ILE A 168 -6.69 -3.76 -7.50
C ILE A 168 -6.54 -5.18 -8.05
N ALA A 169 -6.26 -6.17 -7.18
CA ALA A 169 -6.09 -7.58 -7.55
C ALA A 169 -7.33 -8.14 -8.25
N ARG A 170 -8.53 -7.78 -7.76
CA ARG A 170 -9.80 -8.22 -8.33
C ARG A 170 -9.96 -7.79 -9.79
N ILE A 171 -9.66 -6.52 -10.07
CA ILE A 171 -9.75 -6.00 -11.44
C ILE A 171 -8.67 -6.61 -12.33
N ALA A 172 -7.43 -6.72 -11.82
CA ALA A 172 -6.35 -7.39 -12.57
C ALA A 172 -6.71 -8.84 -12.92
N SER A 173 -7.30 -9.58 -11.96
CA SER A 173 -7.75 -10.96 -12.16
C SER A 173 -8.83 -11.07 -13.24
N THR A 174 -9.85 -10.19 -13.25
CA THR A 174 -10.90 -10.22 -14.26
C THR A 174 -10.39 -9.92 -15.68
N ARG A 175 -9.24 -9.28 -15.79
CA ARG A 175 -8.56 -8.98 -17.06
C ARG A 175 -7.40 -9.92 -17.36
N HIS A 176 -7.18 -10.96 -16.54
CA HIS A 176 -6.09 -11.93 -16.67
C HIS A 176 -4.69 -11.30 -16.70
N ILE A 177 -4.51 -10.18 -15.98
CA ILE A 177 -3.24 -9.47 -15.89
C ILE A 177 -2.45 -10.01 -14.69
N PRO A 178 -1.20 -10.48 -14.89
CA PRO A 178 -0.30 -10.86 -13.79
C PRO A 178 -0.18 -9.73 -12.77
N PHE A 179 -0.40 -10.07 -11.50
CA PHE A 179 -0.49 -9.12 -10.40
C PHE A 179 0.34 -9.54 -9.20
N ILE A 180 0.94 -8.59 -8.51
CA ILE A 180 1.54 -8.76 -7.18
C ILE A 180 1.23 -7.56 -6.29
N ALA A 181 0.95 -7.82 -5.00
CA ALA A 181 0.92 -6.79 -3.97
C ALA A 181 2.21 -6.85 -3.14
N ILE A 182 2.84 -5.68 -2.93
CA ILE A 182 4.05 -5.50 -2.14
C ILE A 182 3.79 -4.43 -1.09
N ARG A 183 3.97 -4.80 0.18
CA ARG A 183 3.66 -3.93 1.31
C ARG A 183 4.88 -3.69 2.18
N ALA A 184 5.11 -2.43 2.55
CA ALA A 184 6.11 -2.04 3.54
C ALA A 184 5.42 -1.73 4.87
N ILE A 185 5.92 -2.29 5.96
CA ILE A 185 5.38 -2.05 7.30
C ILE A 185 5.59 -0.58 7.68
N SER A 186 4.49 0.12 7.92
CA SER A 186 4.47 1.51 8.41
C SER A 186 4.18 1.61 9.91
N ASP A 187 3.49 0.61 10.45
CA ASP A 187 3.10 0.53 11.86
C ASP A 187 3.04 -0.92 12.32
N THR A 188 3.55 -1.17 13.52
CA THR A 188 3.61 -2.50 14.13
C THR A 188 2.24 -2.88 14.73
N MET A 189 2.10 -4.13 15.17
CA MET A 189 0.88 -4.62 15.80
C MET A 189 0.51 -3.85 17.08
N GLN A 190 1.51 -3.36 17.82
CA GLN A 190 1.33 -2.60 19.06
C GLN A 190 1.07 -1.11 18.83
N ASP A 191 1.38 -0.59 17.64
CA ASP A 191 1.18 0.81 17.34
C ASP A 191 -0.30 1.14 17.16
N SER A 192 -0.72 2.24 17.77
CA SER A 192 -2.02 2.85 17.53
C SER A 192 -1.84 4.10 16.69
N LEU A 193 -2.48 4.15 15.54
CA LEU A 193 -2.51 5.32 14.69
C LEU A 193 -3.36 6.42 15.35
N LEU A 194 -3.04 7.68 15.09
CA LEU A 194 -3.87 8.78 15.53
C LEU A 194 -5.12 8.86 14.65
N SER A 195 -6.30 8.97 15.26
CA SER A 195 -7.51 9.40 14.55
C SER A 195 -7.41 10.89 14.30
N PHE A 196 -7.28 11.28 13.05
CA PHE A 196 -7.24 12.68 12.65
C PHE A 196 -8.62 13.23 12.23
N ASP A 197 -9.69 12.47 12.44
CA ASP A 197 -11.06 12.81 12.04
C ASP A 197 -11.53 14.19 12.55
N GLN A 198 -10.97 14.61 13.69
CA GLN A 198 -11.31 15.91 14.28
C GLN A 198 -10.53 17.10 13.71
N ILE A 199 -9.42 16.84 13.01
CA ILE A 199 -8.48 17.88 12.51
C ILE A 199 -8.28 17.85 11.00
N LEU A 200 -8.91 16.92 10.32
CA LEU A 200 -9.02 16.89 8.86
C LEU A 200 -10.42 17.32 8.43
N ASP A 201 -10.51 17.94 7.26
CA ASP A 201 -11.81 18.20 6.61
C ASP A 201 -12.28 16.97 5.83
N SER A 202 -13.48 17.04 5.25
CA SER A 202 -14.07 15.99 4.42
C SER A 202 -13.25 15.68 3.16
N SER A 203 -12.29 16.52 2.79
CA SER A 203 -11.36 16.33 1.68
C SER A 203 -10.01 15.75 2.12
N GLY A 204 -9.83 15.49 3.42
CA GLY A 204 -8.57 14.99 4.00
C GLY A 204 -7.49 16.06 4.15
N LYS A 205 -7.85 17.35 4.09
CA LYS A 205 -6.92 18.46 4.31
C LYS A 205 -6.92 18.90 5.77
N TRP A 206 -5.77 19.39 6.22
CA TRP A 206 -5.61 19.92 7.58
C TRP A 206 -6.46 21.15 7.82
N CYS A 207 -7.37 21.06 8.79
CA CYS A 207 -8.08 22.22 9.34
C CYS A 207 -7.20 22.88 10.40
N TRP A 208 -6.34 23.81 10.00
CA TRP A 208 -5.38 24.46 10.89
C TRP A 208 -6.02 25.15 12.11
N ASN A 209 -7.21 25.68 11.97
CA ASN A 209 -8.00 26.26 13.06
C ASN A 209 -8.39 25.24 14.14
N LYS A 210 -8.51 23.97 13.80
CA LYS A 210 -8.76 22.85 14.74
C LYS A 210 -7.47 22.17 15.17
N ALA A 211 -6.52 22.05 14.26
CA ALA A 211 -5.24 21.36 14.48
C ALA A 211 -4.36 22.08 15.53
N ILE A 212 -4.24 23.42 15.43
CA ILE A 212 -3.42 24.20 16.36
C ILE A 212 -3.90 24.06 17.82
N PRO A 213 -5.17 24.33 18.17
CA PRO A 213 -5.66 24.12 19.53
C PRO A 213 -5.50 22.68 20.01
N HIS A 214 -5.75 21.70 19.13
CA HIS A 214 -5.60 20.28 19.45
C HIS A 214 -4.17 19.93 19.85
N PHE A 215 -3.17 20.39 19.10
CA PHE A 215 -1.76 20.11 19.41
C PHE A 215 -1.23 20.87 20.61
N VAL A 216 -1.75 22.07 20.88
CA VAL A 216 -1.44 22.80 22.11
C VAL A 216 -1.97 22.05 23.33
N SER A 217 -3.17 21.49 23.23
CA SER A 217 -3.79 20.72 24.33
C SER A 217 -3.21 19.31 24.49
N HIS A 218 -2.64 18.75 23.42
CA HIS A 218 -2.13 17.37 23.39
C HIS A 218 -0.74 17.29 22.74
N PRO A 219 0.31 17.83 23.39
CA PRO A 219 1.66 17.90 22.82
C PRO A 219 2.23 16.50 22.50
N GLN A 220 1.80 15.44 23.21
CA GLN A 220 2.15 14.06 22.90
C GLN A 220 1.72 13.61 21.49
N HIS A 221 0.70 14.24 20.89
CA HIS A 221 0.28 13.93 19.52
C HIS A 221 1.28 14.45 18.49
N LEU A 222 2.03 15.52 18.78
CA LEU A 222 3.13 15.96 17.91
C LEU A 222 4.26 14.94 17.85
N ILE A 223 4.61 14.32 18.98
CA ILE A 223 5.62 13.26 19.04
C ILE A 223 5.16 12.04 18.24
N LYS A 224 3.87 11.67 18.37
CA LYS A 224 3.30 10.58 17.57
C LYS A 224 3.31 10.90 16.08
N LEU A 225 2.96 12.11 15.67
CA LEU A 225 3.05 12.57 14.28
C LEU A 225 4.45 12.43 13.72
N PHE A 226 5.44 12.89 14.48
CA PHE A 226 6.84 12.76 14.07
C PHE A 226 7.26 11.28 13.92
N THR A 227 6.80 10.42 14.82
CA THR A 227 7.05 8.98 14.74
C THR A 227 6.40 8.37 13.50
N ILE A 228 5.12 8.67 13.23
CA ILE A 228 4.40 8.24 12.03
C ILE A 228 5.15 8.69 10.77
N TYR A 229 5.56 9.95 10.72
CA TYR A 229 6.33 10.47 9.59
C TYR A 229 7.66 9.75 9.40
N LYS A 230 8.42 9.52 10.47
CA LYS A 230 9.69 8.77 10.45
C LYS A 230 9.48 7.34 9.96
N ASN A 231 8.46 6.67 10.46
CA ASN A 231 8.11 5.30 10.07
C ASN A 231 7.73 5.24 8.58
N ALA A 232 6.89 6.17 8.11
CA ALA A 232 6.53 6.27 6.69
C ALA A 232 7.74 6.52 5.79
N GLN A 233 8.71 7.34 6.23
CA GLN A 233 9.96 7.56 5.50
C GLN A 233 10.80 6.28 5.40
N GLN A 234 10.87 5.51 6.48
CA GLN A 234 11.59 4.22 6.48
C GLN A 234 10.88 3.20 5.57
N ALA A 235 9.57 3.05 5.72
CA ALA A 235 8.74 2.17 4.88
C ALA A 235 8.89 2.53 3.39
N ARG A 236 8.83 3.82 3.04
CA ARG A 236 9.03 4.31 1.67
C ARG A 236 10.39 3.90 1.11
N ARG A 237 11.47 4.06 1.87
CA ARG A 237 12.83 3.70 1.41
C ARG A 237 12.92 2.20 1.12
N SER A 238 12.40 1.37 2.02
CA SER A 238 12.38 -0.08 1.84
C SER A 238 11.52 -0.49 0.64
N LEU A 239 10.31 0.10 0.51
CA LEU A 239 9.39 -0.15 -0.60
C LEU A 239 10.03 0.20 -1.93
N THR A 240 10.59 1.41 -2.05
CA THR A 240 11.29 1.85 -3.26
C THR A 240 12.40 0.88 -3.64
N THR A 241 13.21 0.45 -2.67
CA THR A 241 14.30 -0.51 -2.90
C THR A 241 13.78 -1.88 -3.34
N ALA A 242 12.70 -2.36 -2.75
CA ALA A 242 12.10 -3.66 -3.13
C ALA A 242 11.55 -3.62 -4.56
N ILE A 243 10.82 -2.56 -4.92
CA ILE A 243 10.29 -2.37 -6.28
C ILE A 243 11.42 -2.19 -7.28
N ASP A 244 12.44 -1.39 -6.95
CA ASP A 244 13.62 -1.18 -7.81
C ASP A 244 14.33 -2.50 -8.18
N ARG A 245 14.45 -3.40 -7.20
CA ARG A 245 15.02 -4.73 -7.41
C ARG A 245 14.12 -5.62 -8.29
N LEU A 246 12.82 -5.60 -8.05
CA LEU A 246 11.89 -6.35 -8.89
C LEU A 246 11.92 -5.84 -10.33
N LEU A 247 11.85 -4.53 -10.53
CA LEU A 247 11.89 -3.92 -11.85
C LEU A 247 13.22 -4.18 -12.60
N ALA A 248 14.31 -4.37 -11.89
CA ALA A 248 15.59 -4.74 -12.53
C ALA A 248 15.59 -6.15 -13.10
N LYS A 249 14.70 -7.03 -12.66
CA LYS A 249 14.61 -8.44 -13.07
C LYS A 249 13.49 -8.73 -14.07
N LEU A 250 12.46 -7.90 -14.10
CA LEU A 250 11.40 -7.94 -15.12
C LEU A 250 11.92 -7.50 -16.49
#